data_e103c20baf270ac98eaebd0bd4cef6b2
#
_entry.id   e103c20baf270ac98eaebd0bd4cef6b2
#
_cell.length_a   1.000
_cell.length_b   1.000
_cell.length_c   1.000
_cell.angle_alpha   90.00
_cell.angle_beta   90.00
_cell.angle_gamma   90.00
#
_symmetry.space_group_name_H-M   'P 1'
#
loop_
_entity.id
_entity.type
_entity.pdbx_description
1 polymer ?
#
loop_
_entity_poly.entity_id
_entity_poly.type
_entity_poly.pdbx_seq_one_letter_code
_entity_poly.pdbx_strand_id
1 'polypeptide(L)'
;MAGAEVILWRISKETPDYKATDLTGGGARAMGGRWNRKATAVVYAASTIALATLETLAHLGDNIPIRNAFLVSIVVPPSVWADRQTVEAASLPPTWVAEPPGAASIDLGDAWLRSGAGALLLVPSIIVPEEYNVLINPAHPSTARITSAVTRQYIYDPRL
;
A
#
# COMPACT_ATOMS: atom_id res chain seq x y z
N MET A 1 -2.01 -8.01 -27.34
CA MET A 1 -1.01 -6.97 -27.06
C MET A 1 -0.84 -6.79 -25.57
N ALA A 2 0.38 -6.71 -25.11
CA ALA A 2 0.63 -6.34 -23.72
C ALA A 2 0.20 -4.88 -23.51
N GLY A 3 -0.52 -4.57 -22.45
CA GLY A 3 -0.83 -3.22 -22.04
C GLY A 3 0.42 -2.50 -21.57
N ALA A 4 0.28 -1.21 -21.21
CA ALA A 4 1.36 -0.45 -20.62
C ALA A 4 1.64 -0.93 -19.18
N GLU A 5 2.89 -0.76 -18.73
CA GLU A 5 3.23 -0.92 -17.32
C GLU A 5 2.44 0.07 -16.46
N VAL A 6 2.10 -0.34 -15.26
CA VAL A 6 1.46 0.52 -14.28
C VAL A 6 2.47 0.90 -13.22
N ILE A 7 2.50 2.16 -12.84
CA ILE A 7 3.36 2.64 -11.77
C ILE A 7 2.50 2.94 -10.56
N LEU A 8 2.82 2.29 -9.46
CA LEU A 8 2.28 2.59 -8.15
C LEU A 8 3.30 3.39 -7.34
N TRP A 9 2.82 4.04 -6.29
CA TRP A 9 3.65 4.97 -5.52
C TRP A 9 3.59 4.65 -4.04
N ARG A 10 4.74 4.83 -3.39
CA ARG A 10 4.89 4.66 -1.96
C ARG A 10 5.87 5.70 -1.43
N ILE A 11 5.58 6.24 -0.26
CA ILE A 11 6.55 7.05 0.49
C ILE A 11 7.07 6.17 1.61
N SER A 12 8.36 5.90 1.58
CA SER A 12 8.98 4.91 2.45
C SER A 12 10.21 5.47 3.14
N LYS A 13 10.42 5.04 4.37
CA LYS A 13 11.58 5.39 5.17
C LYS A 13 12.76 4.48 4.85
N GLU A 14 13.96 5.04 4.82
CA GLU A 14 15.17 4.25 4.87
C GLU A 14 15.59 4.08 6.33
N THR A 15 15.84 2.85 6.73
CA THR A 15 16.28 2.50 8.09
C THR A 15 17.49 1.57 8.00
N PRO A 16 18.21 1.32 9.10
CA PRO A 16 19.29 0.30 9.10
C PRO A 16 18.81 -1.09 8.70
N ASP A 17 17.54 -1.41 8.95
CA ASP A 17 16.98 -2.74 8.70
C ASP A 17 16.31 -2.87 7.33
N TYR A 18 15.80 -1.76 6.76
CA TYR A 18 15.03 -1.78 5.51
C TYR A 18 15.44 -0.64 4.60
N LYS A 19 15.63 -0.96 3.32
CA LYS A 19 15.74 0.06 2.27
C LYS A 19 14.36 0.61 1.94
N ALA A 20 14.32 1.86 1.43
CA ALA A 20 13.08 2.47 0.99
C ALA A 20 12.38 1.65 -0.11
N THR A 21 13.14 0.92 -0.91
CA THR A 21 12.65 0.06 -2.00
C THR A 21 12.20 -1.32 -1.55
N ASP A 22 12.23 -1.63 -0.24
CA ASP A 22 11.87 -2.94 0.26
C ASP A 22 10.41 -3.31 -0.06
N LEU A 23 10.20 -4.48 -0.64
CA LEU A 23 8.89 -5.03 -0.98
C LEU A 23 8.58 -6.32 -0.20
N THR A 24 9.26 -6.57 0.91
CA THR A 24 9.00 -7.74 1.76
C THR A 24 7.77 -7.58 2.66
N GLY A 25 7.32 -6.34 2.85
CA GLY A 25 6.17 -6.06 3.71
C GLY A 25 6.46 -6.17 5.20
N GLY A 26 7.73 -6.11 5.59
CA GLY A 26 8.15 -6.28 6.99
C GLY A 26 7.62 -5.22 7.94
N GLY A 27 7.53 -3.97 7.49
CA GLY A 27 6.98 -2.89 8.31
C GLY A 27 5.53 -3.10 8.68
N ALA A 28 4.68 -3.39 7.71
CA ALA A 28 3.25 -3.67 7.96
C ALA A 28 3.05 -4.98 8.71
N ARG A 29 3.91 -5.98 8.48
CA ARG A 29 3.91 -7.22 9.26
C ARG A 29 4.14 -6.97 10.75
N ALA A 30 5.04 -6.06 11.07
CA ALA A 30 5.37 -5.74 12.46
C ALA A 30 4.27 -4.92 13.16
N MET A 31 3.67 -3.97 12.43
CA MET A 31 2.76 -2.97 13.02
C MET A 31 1.27 -3.29 12.84
N GLY A 32 0.92 -4.06 11.81
CA GLY A 32 -0.46 -4.15 11.35
C GLY A 32 -0.91 -2.87 10.64
N GLY A 33 -2.06 -2.91 10.03
CA GLY A 33 -2.64 -1.78 9.33
C GLY A 33 -4.13 -1.98 9.06
N ARG A 34 -4.71 -1.10 8.26
CA ARG A 34 -6.15 -1.16 7.99
C ARG A 34 -6.60 -2.49 7.37
N TRP A 35 -5.73 -3.11 6.58
CA TRP A 35 -6.07 -4.31 5.80
C TRP A 35 -5.25 -5.53 6.17
N ASN A 36 -4.46 -5.48 7.23
CA ASN A 36 -3.68 -6.63 7.68
C ASN A 36 -3.52 -6.69 9.19
N ARG A 37 -3.41 -7.90 9.69
CA ARG A 37 -3.02 -8.14 11.10
C ARG A 37 -1.51 -8.11 11.24
N LYS A 38 -1.04 -7.86 12.46
CA LYS A 38 0.36 -8.16 12.83
C LYS A 38 0.68 -9.61 12.46
N ALA A 39 1.90 -9.85 12.04
CA ALA A 39 2.43 -11.12 11.55
C ALA A 39 2.06 -11.46 10.09
N THR A 40 1.16 -10.73 9.46
CA THR A 40 0.85 -10.90 8.03
C THR A 40 1.53 -9.78 7.24
N ALA A 41 2.46 -10.13 6.34
CA ALA A 41 3.19 -9.17 5.54
C ALA A 41 2.33 -8.61 4.40
N VAL A 42 2.47 -7.32 4.13
CA VAL A 42 1.84 -6.63 3.00
C VAL A 42 2.63 -5.36 2.67
N VAL A 43 2.67 -4.99 1.40
CA VAL A 43 3.16 -3.68 0.98
C VAL A 43 1.97 -2.81 0.60
N TYR A 44 1.86 -1.65 1.22
CA TYR A 44 0.85 -0.65 0.89
C TYR A 44 1.41 0.33 -0.13
N ALA A 45 0.70 0.51 -1.23
CA ALA A 45 1.02 1.49 -2.26
C ALA A 45 -0.23 2.28 -2.63
N ALA A 46 -0.07 3.34 -3.38
CA ALA A 46 -1.16 4.18 -3.86
C ALA A 46 -1.11 4.32 -5.38
N SER A 47 -2.26 4.59 -5.98
CA SER A 47 -2.38 4.77 -7.42
C SER A 47 -1.77 6.08 -7.93
N THR A 48 -1.62 7.08 -7.05
CA THR A 48 -1.02 8.37 -7.37
C THR A 48 -0.07 8.83 -6.26
N ILE A 49 0.83 9.73 -6.63
CA ILE A 49 1.76 10.36 -5.67
C ILE A 49 0.96 11.19 -4.64
N ALA A 50 -0.07 11.90 -5.09
CA ALA A 50 -0.89 12.73 -4.20
C ALA A 50 -1.60 11.88 -3.14
N LEU A 51 -2.16 10.73 -3.53
CA LEU A 51 -2.79 9.81 -2.58
C LEU A 51 -1.77 9.22 -1.61
N ALA A 52 -0.60 8.81 -2.08
CA ALA A 52 0.48 8.33 -1.21
C ALA A 52 0.87 9.39 -0.17
N THR A 53 0.90 10.65 -0.57
CA THR A 53 1.19 11.78 0.33
C THR A 53 0.11 11.92 1.41
N LEU A 54 -1.17 11.92 1.01
CA LEU A 54 -2.29 12.05 1.95
C LEU A 54 -2.33 10.89 2.95
N GLU A 55 -2.17 9.68 2.47
CA GLU A 55 -2.18 8.47 3.33
C GLU A 55 -1.04 8.51 4.34
N THR A 56 0.14 8.93 3.92
CA THR A 56 1.29 9.01 4.83
C THR A 56 1.09 10.11 5.86
N LEU A 57 0.56 11.27 5.47
CA LEU A 57 0.27 12.36 6.41
C LEU A 57 -0.77 11.96 7.44
N ALA A 58 -1.84 11.30 7.01
CA ALA A 58 -2.89 10.80 7.91
C ALA A 58 -2.33 9.80 8.93
N HIS A 59 -1.39 8.96 8.49
CA HIS A 59 -0.75 7.98 9.37
C HIS A 59 0.20 8.62 10.39
N LEU A 60 0.84 9.74 10.03
CA LEU A 60 1.73 10.47 10.93
C LEU A 60 0.96 11.18 12.05
N GLY A 61 -0.28 11.63 11.80
CA GLY A 61 -1.04 12.43 12.74
C GLY A 61 -0.29 13.72 13.10
N ASP A 62 -0.15 13.98 14.40
CA ASP A 62 0.56 15.17 14.92
C ASP A 62 2.08 14.98 15.02
N ASN A 63 2.61 13.88 14.55
CA ASN A 63 4.03 13.61 14.61
C ASN A 63 4.82 14.51 13.64
N ILE A 64 6.08 14.77 14.01
CA ILE A 64 7.01 15.55 13.17
C ILE A 64 7.19 14.83 11.83
N PRO A 65 7.24 15.60 10.71
CA PRO A 65 7.47 15.02 9.39
C PRO A 65 8.65 14.05 9.35
N ILE A 66 8.47 12.93 8.70
CA ILE A 66 9.48 11.87 8.63
C ILE A 66 10.74 12.41 7.95
N ARG A 67 11.86 12.27 8.61
CA ARG A 67 13.17 12.42 7.99
C ARG A 67 13.54 11.13 7.29
N ASN A 68 14.36 11.22 6.24
CA ASN A 68 14.78 10.09 5.41
C ASN A 68 13.60 9.37 4.72
N ALA A 69 12.61 10.14 4.30
CA ALA A 69 11.52 9.64 3.46
C ALA A 69 11.91 9.74 1.98
N PHE A 70 11.51 8.74 1.22
CA PHE A 70 11.79 8.65 -0.21
C PHE A 70 10.51 8.33 -0.97
N LEU A 71 10.32 8.99 -2.09
CA LEU A 71 9.29 8.63 -3.04
C LEU A 71 9.78 7.45 -3.86
N VAL A 72 9.06 6.36 -3.78
CA VAL A 72 9.38 5.09 -4.45
C VAL A 72 8.37 4.83 -5.54
N SER A 73 8.85 4.61 -6.77
CA SER A 73 8.05 4.10 -7.86
C SER A 73 8.06 2.57 -7.83
N ILE A 74 6.89 1.97 -8.01
CA ILE A 74 6.71 0.53 -8.04
C ILE A 74 6.15 0.17 -9.41
N VAL A 75 6.95 -0.53 -10.21
CA VAL A 75 6.59 -0.88 -11.58
C VAL A 75 5.93 -2.24 -11.62
N VAL A 76 4.69 -2.26 -12.10
CA VAL A 76 3.88 -3.49 -12.20
C VAL A 76 3.77 -3.88 -13.68
N PRO A 77 4.24 -5.09 -14.05
CA PRO A 77 4.08 -5.58 -15.43
C PRO A 77 2.61 -5.66 -15.84
N PRO A 78 2.28 -5.46 -17.13
CA PRO A 78 0.90 -5.50 -17.59
C PRO A 78 0.13 -6.77 -17.24
N SER A 79 0.79 -7.92 -17.31
CA SER A 79 0.15 -9.21 -16.99
C SER A 79 -0.17 -9.33 -15.49
N VAL A 80 0.66 -8.81 -14.61
CA VAL A 80 0.38 -8.80 -13.16
C VAL A 80 -0.77 -7.84 -12.86
N TRP A 81 -0.77 -6.68 -13.49
CA TRP A 81 -1.85 -5.71 -13.32
C TRP A 81 -3.18 -6.24 -13.84
N ALA A 82 -3.17 -7.00 -14.93
CA ALA A 82 -4.38 -7.59 -15.51
C ALA A 82 -5.09 -8.52 -14.52
N ASP A 83 -4.34 -9.22 -13.68
CA ASP A 83 -4.86 -10.18 -12.70
C ASP A 83 -5.27 -9.53 -11.37
N ARG A 84 -5.19 -8.22 -11.23
CA ARG A 84 -5.56 -7.54 -10.00
C ARG A 84 -7.00 -7.78 -9.61
N GLN A 85 -7.25 -7.82 -8.33
CA GLN A 85 -8.58 -7.86 -7.74
C GLN A 85 -8.92 -6.49 -7.16
N THR A 86 -10.20 -6.18 -7.05
CA THR A 86 -10.66 -4.87 -6.55
C THR A 86 -11.80 -5.07 -5.56
N VAL A 87 -11.73 -4.32 -4.46
CA VAL A 87 -12.81 -4.19 -3.49
C VAL A 87 -13.41 -2.79 -3.63
N GLU A 88 -14.70 -2.73 -3.90
CA GLU A 88 -15.42 -1.47 -3.98
C GLU A 88 -15.97 -1.06 -2.60
N ALA A 89 -15.93 0.24 -2.30
CA ALA A 89 -16.43 0.74 -1.02
C ALA A 89 -17.89 0.34 -0.76
N ALA A 90 -18.72 0.33 -1.82
CA ALA A 90 -20.12 -0.04 -1.71
C ALA A 90 -20.35 -1.51 -1.30
N SER A 91 -19.37 -2.39 -1.51
CA SER A 91 -19.45 -3.80 -1.10
C SER A 91 -19.03 -4.04 0.35
N LEU A 92 -18.49 -3.04 1.03
CA LEU A 92 -17.97 -3.16 2.38
C LEU A 92 -19.04 -2.81 3.42
N PRO A 93 -18.98 -3.43 4.62
CA PRO A 93 -19.79 -2.96 5.75
C PRO A 93 -19.45 -1.49 6.06
N PRO A 94 -20.43 -0.67 6.48
CA PRO A 94 -20.16 0.76 6.78
C PRO A 94 -19.05 0.98 7.80
N THR A 95 -18.77 0.00 8.66
CA THR A 95 -17.71 0.05 9.67
C THR A 95 -16.29 -0.03 9.12
N TRP A 96 -16.12 -0.26 7.81
CA TRP A 96 -14.78 -0.31 7.22
C TRP A 96 -13.99 1.00 7.39
N VAL A 97 -14.70 2.12 7.59
CA VAL A 97 -14.09 3.44 7.80
C VAL A 97 -13.69 3.70 9.26
N ALA A 98 -13.88 2.74 10.15
CA ALA A 98 -13.56 2.93 11.56
C ALA A 98 -12.10 3.33 11.77
N GLU A 99 -11.86 4.25 12.69
CA GLU A 99 -10.51 4.67 13.11
C GLU A 99 -10.43 4.60 14.64
N PRO A 100 -9.55 3.77 15.20
CA PRO A 100 -8.61 2.87 14.51
C PRO A 100 -9.31 1.76 13.71
N PRO A 101 -8.59 1.14 12.75
CA PRO A 101 -9.16 0.10 11.90
C PRO A 101 -9.78 -1.05 12.68
N GLY A 102 -10.95 -1.48 12.23
CA GLY A 102 -11.68 -2.60 12.84
C GLY A 102 -11.69 -3.85 11.98
N ALA A 103 -12.48 -4.84 12.43
CA ALA A 103 -12.53 -6.16 11.81
C ALA A 103 -12.99 -6.13 10.34
N ALA A 104 -13.87 -5.20 9.97
CA ALA A 104 -14.43 -5.16 8.61
C ALA A 104 -13.37 -5.06 7.53
N SER A 105 -12.35 -4.23 7.71
CA SER A 105 -11.25 -4.09 6.74
C SER A 105 -10.09 -5.05 7.03
N ILE A 106 -9.72 -5.19 8.28
CA ILE A 106 -8.59 -6.05 8.67
C ILE A 106 -8.85 -7.50 8.25
N ASP A 107 -10.02 -8.04 8.56
CA ASP A 107 -10.34 -9.44 8.25
C ASP A 107 -10.35 -9.71 6.76
N LEU A 108 -10.91 -8.80 5.98
CA LEU A 108 -10.97 -8.95 4.53
C LEU A 108 -9.57 -8.98 3.90
N GLY A 109 -8.76 -7.98 4.23
CA GLY A 109 -7.40 -7.88 3.67
C GLY A 109 -6.50 -9.01 4.15
N ASP A 110 -6.56 -9.35 5.42
CA ASP A 110 -5.74 -10.41 6.00
C ASP A 110 -6.09 -11.79 5.39
N ALA A 111 -7.38 -12.07 5.23
CA ALA A 111 -7.83 -13.31 4.59
C ALA A 111 -7.37 -13.39 3.13
N TRP A 112 -7.45 -12.28 2.38
CA TRP A 112 -6.96 -12.23 1.01
C TRP A 112 -5.45 -12.50 0.94
N LEU A 113 -4.67 -11.85 1.81
CA LEU A 113 -3.22 -12.04 1.86
C LEU A 113 -2.86 -13.50 2.15
N ARG A 114 -3.52 -14.12 3.11
CA ARG A 114 -3.23 -15.51 3.49
C ARG A 114 -3.73 -16.53 2.49
N SER A 115 -4.77 -16.21 1.73
CA SER A 115 -5.31 -17.10 0.71
C SER A 115 -4.35 -17.30 -0.47
N GLY A 116 -3.45 -16.35 -0.72
CA GLY A 116 -2.60 -16.37 -1.90
C GLY A 116 -3.34 -16.17 -3.22
N ALA A 117 -4.55 -15.61 -3.17
CA ALA A 117 -5.43 -15.48 -4.33
C ALA A 117 -4.90 -14.56 -5.42
N GLY A 118 -3.99 -13.65 -5.10
CA GLY A 118 -3.44 -12.71 -6.07
C GLY A 118 -2.24 -11.94 -5.54
N ALA A 119 -1.56 -11.26 -6.45
CA ALA A 119 -0.45 -10.37 -6.13
C ALA A 119 -0.93 -8.98 -5.72
N LEU A 120 -2.04 -8.51 -6.27
CA LEU A 120 -2.55 -7.15 -6.09
C LEU A 120 -4.02 -7.15 -5.71
N LEU A 121 -4.36 -6.37 -4.68
CA LEU A 121 -5.73 -6.05 -4.31
C LEU A 121 -5.89 -4.54 -4.20
N LEU A 122 -6.76 -3.98 -5.03
CA LEU A 122 -7.14 -2.58 -4.94
C LEU A 122 -8.21 -2.43 -3.86
N VAL A 123 -7.99 -1.50 -2.95
CA VAL A 123 -8.92 -1.20 -1.85
C VAL A 123 -9.22 0.29 -1.83
N PRO A 124 -10.44 0.71 -1.48
CA PRO A 124 -10.73 2.13 -1.42
C PRO A 124 -9.90 2.83 -0.34
N SER A 125 -9.46 4.05 -0.65
CA SER A 125 -8.88 4.92 0.37
C SER A 125 -9.95 5.39 1.34
N ILE A 126 -9.65 5.38 2.63
CA ILE A 126 -10.56 5.97 3.62
C ILE A 126 -10.61 7.49 3.52
N ILE A 127 -9.54 8.10 3.01
CA ILE A 127 -9.44 9.56 2.87
C ILE A 127 -10.16 10.03 1.62
N VAL A 128 -9.97 9.31 0.50
CA VAL A 128 -10.57 9.62 -0.80
C VAL A 128 -11.19 8.32 -1.32
N PRO A 129 -12.45 7.99 -0.91
CA PRO A 129 -13.05 6.68 -1.23
C PRO A 129 -13.22 6.38 -2.72
N GLU A 130 -13.14 7.40 -3.57
CA GLU A 130 -13.20 7.29 -5.03
C GLU A 130 -11.87 6.83 -5.64
N GLU A 131 -10.79 6.83 -4.84
CA GLU A 131 -9.45 6.44 -5.28
C GLU A 131 -8.99 5.18 -4.52
N TYR A 132 -8.00 4.50 -5.09
CA TYR A 132 -7.56 3.22 -4.57
C TYR A 132 -6.15 3.25 -4.01
N ASN A 133 -6.00 2.65 -2.84
CA ASN A 133 -4.73 2.10 -2.40
C ASN A 133 -4.57 0.69 -2.97
N VAL A 134 -3.35 0.19 -3.02
CA VAL A 134 -3.07 -1.12 -3.56
C VAL A 134 -2.28 -1.93 -2.53
N LEU A 135 -2.83 -3.09 -2.19
CA LEU A 135 -2.12 -4.07 -1.38
C LEU A 135 -1.30 -4.95 -2.33
N ILE A 136 0.00 -5.06 -2.06
CA ILE A 136 0.88 -5.99 -2.77
C ILE A 136 1.19 -7.15 -1.83
N ASN A 137 0.87 -8.37 -2.25
CA ASN A 137 1.11 -9.56 -1.46
C ASN A 137 2.53 -10.09 -1.70
N PRO A 138 3.45 -9.93 -0.73
CA PRO A 138 4.85 -10.37 -0.92
C PRO A 138 4.98 -11.88 -1.10
N ALA A 139 4.02 -12.65 -0.62
CA ALA A 139 4.06 -14.10 -0.68
C ALA A 139 3.57 -14.67 -2.02
N HIS A 140 2.92 -13.85 -2.87
CA HIS A 140 2.43 -14.35 -4.16
C HIS A 140 3.56 -14.44 -5.18
N PRO A 141 3.65 -15.53 -5.96
CA PRO A 141 4.74 -15.74 -6.93
C PRO A 141 4.92 -14.60 -7.94
N SER A 142 3.82 -14.01 -8.42
CA SER A 142 3.86 -12.93 -9.41
C SER A 142 4.48 -11.65 -8.87
N THR A 143 4.54 -11.47 -7.56
CA THR A 143 5.15 -10.29 -6.94
C THR A 143 6.66 -10.20 -7.21
N ALA A 144 7.32 -11.32 -7.46
CA ALA A 144 8.73 -11.33 -7.85
C ALA A 144 9.01 -10.55 -9.15
N ARG A 145 8.00 -10.31 -9.97
CA ARG A 145 8.10 -9.53 -11.21
C ARG A 145 7.83 -8.05 -11.04
N ILE A 146 7.41 -7.64 -9.86
CA ILE A 146 7.20 -6.23 -9.50
C ILE A 146 8.54 -5.67 -9.02
N THR A 147 8.92 -4.51 -9.53
CA THR A 147 10.19 -3.86 -9.18
C THR A 147 9.93 -2.49 -8.56
N SER A 148 10.89 -2.02 -7.77
CA SER A 148 10.80 -0.72 -7.11
C SER A 148 12.11 0.05 -7.24
N ALA A 149 12.00 1.37 -7.31
CA ALA A 149 13.15 2.25 -7.38
C ALA A 149 12.84 3.57 -6.68
N VAL A 150 13.86 4.18 -6.09
CA VAL A 150 13.74 5.52 -5.53
C VAL A 150 13.65 6.53 -6.67
N THR A 151 12.59 7.35 -6.66
CA THR A 151 12.43 8.46 -7.59
C THR A 151 13.16 9.70 -7.09
N ARG A 152 12.99 10.03 -5.81
CA ARG A 152 13.65 11.16 -5.17
C ARG A 152 13.46 11.10 -3.65
N GLN A 153 14.24 11.89 -2.94
CA GLN A 153 13.93 12.17 -1.55
C GLN A 153 12.58 12.90 -1.46
N TYR A 154 11.78 12.58 -0.45
CA TYR A 154 10.48 13.18 -0.26
C TYR A 154 10.50 14.13 0.92
N ILE A 155 10.17 15.39 0.67
CA ILE A 155 10.06 16.44 1.67
C ILE A 155 8.63 16.95 1.63
N TYR A 156 7.94 16.87 2.77
CA TYR A 156 6.57 17.36 2.88
C TYR A 156 6.53 18.88 2.81
N ASP A 157 5.59 19.40 2.04
CA ASP A 157 5.33 20.83 2.03
C ASP A 157 4.92 21.27 3.44
N PRO A 158 5.51 22.33 4.00
CA PRO A 158 5.21 22.74 5.37
C PRO A 158 3.77 23.22 5.59
N ARG A 159 3.00 23.42 4.52
CA ARG A 159 1.57 23.76 4.61
C ARG A 159 0.67 22.54 4.86
N LEU A 160 1.19 21.34 4.70
CA LEU A 160 0.45 20.10 4.91
C LEU A 160 0.44 19.66 6.38
#